data_8a33d2baf21efcab8e67db7e340be380
#
_entry.id   8a33d2baf21efcab8e67db7e340be380
#
_cell.length_a   1.000
_cell.length_b   1.000
_cell.length_c   1.000
_cell.angle_alpha   90.00
_cell.angle_beta   90.00
_cell.angle_gamma   90.00
#
_symmetry.space_group_name_H-M   'P 1'
#
loop_
_entity.id
_entity.type
_entity.pdbx_description
1 polymer ?
#
loop_
_entity_poly.entity_id
_entity_poly.type
_entity_poly.pdbx_seq_one_letter_code
_entity_poly.pdbx_strand_id
1 'polypeptide(L)'
;VTTDQITPAPPDVDWHDVEGSTQGAPTQPRRANGQTGGVPPPPHDNAAERAVLGAALLQPALIPELAGILRDDDLYHPAHVAIWATITDLHATGAPVDVLTVAQTAGTDRTLTSLGGPLYINDLTNAVPQVNAATWYARVVADRAAERRTVQLGTWLAQAGHNGDNTDLIRARLEAHLSDRNPAERAAANSWAPVDLEHAITGDDTAERPCLMPRSDGEFLLYPGAVHVLSGEPASGKTWVALHAAATELDQNHDVTIVDFEDRASRIVPRLILIGATPAQIRAHLRYIRPDHALDTAGRAALDLAVTTTRLVILDGVTEAMTLHGLDLSSNPDIARFYELLPRRIADHGPAVLLIDHVVKDHERQGRWSIGGQHKLAGIDGVSYNVRAVEPLGRGRRGTARLTIAKDRYGYVEEIALGRSAAEFHLDSTDPHMAVARLDPPEAMPTTETGEQRPTVLMEKVSRYLEVHPGSTGAAIDAAKLGKAKYVRQALATLVAEGRVEAVPGPRNAQFHHVSEPFRRDPEALDWRADG
;
A
#
# COMPACT_ATOMS: atom_id res chain seq x y z
N VAL A 1 -60.39 9.67 -5.97
CA VAL A 1 -60.74 9.71 -7.42
C VAL A 1 -59.51 10.22 -8.14
N THR A 2 -58.74 9.34 -8.71
CA THR A 2 -58.21 9.27 -10.08
C THR A 2 -57.02 8.33 -10.11
N THR A 3 -57.34 7.19 -10.57
CA THR A 3 -56.75 6.31 -11.61
C THR A 3 -55.21 6.29 -11.77
N ASP A 4 -54.67 5.12 -11.48
CA ASP A 4 -53.42 4.54 -11.98
C ASP A 4 -53.30 4.64 -13.50
N GLN A 5 -52.12 5.03 -13.97
CA GLN A 5 -51.64 4.71 -15.32
C GLN A 5 -50.42 3.80 -15.22
N ILE A 6 -50.64 2.54 -15.53
CA ILE A 6 -49.64 1.51 -15.75
C ILE A 6 -48.99 1.78 -17.11
N THR A 7 -47.70 2.01 -17.12
CA THR A 7 -46.90 2.08 -18.36
C THR A 7 -46.58 0.66 -18.82
N PRO A 8 -46.80 0.27 -20.09
CA PRO A 8 -46.51 -1.07 -20.58
C PRO A 8 -44.99 -1.29 -20.76
N ALA A 9 -44.56 -2.54 -20.56
CA ALA A 9 -43.22 -3.02 -20.78
C ALA A 9 -42.79 -2.90 -22.25
N PRO A 10 -41.48 -2.71 -22.54
CA PRO A 10 -40.98 -2.69 -23.91
C PRO A 10 -41.05 -4.08 -24.55
N PRO A 11 -41.18 -4.18 -25.88
CA PRO A 11 -41.36 -5.44 -26.58
C PRO A 11 -40.03 -6.26 -26.63
N ASP A 12 -40.19 -7.57 -26.67
CA ASP A 12 -39.15 -8.57 -26.85
C ASP A 12 -38.29 -8.27 -28.08
N VAL A 13 -36.97 -8.20 -27.89
CA VAL A 13 -36.00 -8.10 -28.98
C VAL A 13 -35.60 -9.52 -29.42
N ASP A 14 -36.04 -9.84 -30.63
CA ASP A 14 -35.68 -11.07 -31.33
C ASP A 14 -34.21 -11.01 -31.81
N TRP A 15 -33.39 -11.94 -31.37
CA TRP A 15 -31.93 -11.99 -31.67
C TRP A 15 -31.57 -12.83 -32.88
N HIS A 16 -32.47 -13.03 -33.81
CA HIS A 16 -32.17 -13.64 -35.08
C HIS A 16 -32.17 -12.57 -36.19
N ASP A 17 -31.02 -12.43 -36.85
CA ASP A 17 -30.66 -11.70 -38.05
C ASP A 17 -29.66 -10.55 -37.89
N VAL A 18 -28.37 -10.90 -37.85
CA VAL A 18 -27.30 -10.13 -38.51
C VAL A 18 -26.32 -11.12 -39.17
N GLU A 19 -26.64 -11.51 -40.38
CA GLU A 19 -25.64 -12.02 -41.34
C GLU A 19 -25.05 -10.83 -42.11
N GLY A 20 -23.73 -10.72 -42.16
CA GLY A 20 -23.05 -9.67 -42.94
C GLY A 20 -21.54 -9.70 -42.86
N SER A 21 -20.95 -10.65 -43.60
CA SER A 21 -19.60 -10.62 -44.25
C SER A 21 -18.47 -9.77 -43.62
N THR A 22 -17.38 -10.43 -43.17
CA THR A 22 -16.00 -10.04 -43.52
C THR A 22 -15.01 -11.21 -43.37
N GLN A 23 -14.04 -11.22 -44.24
CA GLN A 23 -13.02 -12.20 -44.53
C GLN A 23 -11.96 -12.36 -43.44
N GLY A 24 -11.50 -13.60 -43.21
CA GLY A 24 -10.11 -13.91 -42.93
C GLY A 24 -9.73 -14.02 -41.44
N ALA A 25 -9.96 -15.20 -40.81
CA ALA A 25 -9.22 -15.63 -39.65
C ALA A 25 -8.83 -17.11 -39.80
N PRO A 26 -7.70 -17.57 -39.21
CA PRO A 26 -7.12 -18.89 -39.49
C PRO A 26 -7.99 -20.04 -38.98
N THR A 27 -8.10 -21.04 -39.78
CA THR A 27 -8.85 -22.28 -39.60
C THR A 27 -8.47 -23.02 -38.30
N GLN A 28 -9.40 -23.07 -37.36
CA GLN A 28 -9.39 -24.08 -36.30
C GLN A 28 -9.74 -25.49 -36.91
N PRO A 29 -9.15 -26.58 -36.40
CA PRO A 29 -9.47 -27.90 -36.88
C PRO A 29 -10.95 -28.25 -36.57
N ARG A 30 -11.66 -28.69 -37.61
CA ARG A 30 -13.05 -29.19 -37.54
C ARG A 30 -13.17 -30.26 -36.46
N ARG A 31 -13.98 -30.02 -35.44
CA ARG A 31 -14.46 -31.07 -34.54
C ARG A 31 -15.27 -32.07 -35.34
N ALA A 32 -14.86 -33.34 -35.32
CA ALA A 32 -15.61 -34.44 -35.86
C ALA A 32 -16.94 -34.58 -35.10
N ASN A 33 -18.04 -34.49 -35.84
CA ASN A 33 -19.40 -34.74 -35.36
C ASN A 33 -19.58 -36.23 -35.06
N GLY A 34 -19.94 -36.55 -33.81
CA GLY A 34 -20.39 -37.89 -33.45
C GLY A 34 -19.90 -38.40 -32.10
N GLN A 35 -20.30 -37.71 -31.00
CA GLN A 35 -20.32 -38.37 -29.69
C GLN A 35 -21.58 -37.98 -28.94
N THR A 36 -22.35 -38.98 -28.58
CA THR A 36 -23.44 -39.01 -27.60
C THR A 36 -23.02 -38.23 -26.34
N GLY A 37 -23.94 -37.41 -25.82
CA GLY A 37 -23.72 -36.46 -24.71
C GLY A 37 -23.26 -37.09 -23.39
N GLY A 38 -22.01 -37.48 -23.31
CA GLY A 38 -21.33 -37.84 -22.06
C GLY A 38 -20.65 -36.60 -21.47
N VAL A 39 -20.76 -36.41 -20.16
CA VAL A 39 -20.00 -35.41 -19.42
C VAL A 39 -18.50 -35.61 -19.73
N PRO A 40 -17.75 -34.61 -20.16
CA PRO A 40 -16.32 -34.74 -20.42
C PRO A 40 -15.61 -35.27 -19.16
N PRO A 41 -14.55 -36.09 -19.32
CA PRO A 41 -13.81 -36.60 -18.18
C PRO A 41 -13.22 -35.42 -17.40
N PRO A 42 -13.06 -35.55 -16.06
CA PRO A 42 -12.45 -34.50 -15.24
C PRO A 42 -11.08 -34.08 -15.78
N PRO A 43 -10.68 -32.82 -15.65
CA PRO A 43 -9.37 -32.33 -16.10
C PRO A 43 -8.22 -33.17 -15.55
N HIS A 44 -7.35 -33.71 -16.42
CA HIS A 44 -6.18 -34.54 -16.06
C HIS A 44 -5.15 -34.52 -17.20
N ASP A 45 -3.90 -34.88 -16.89
CA ASP A 45 -2.83 -35.07 -17.85
C ASP A 45 -2.03 -36.33 -17.48
N ASN A 46 -2.42 -37.45 -18.07
CA ASN A 46 -1.81 -38.75 -17.79
C ASN A 46 -0.33 -38.81 -18.21
N ALA A 47 0.08 -38.05 -19.23
CA ALA A 47 1.48 -38.01 -19.66
C ALA A 47 2.35 -37.28 -18.65
N ALA A 48 1.86 -36.15 -18.12
CA ALA A 48 2.53 -35.42 -17.06
C ALA A 48 2.63 -36.21 -15.76
N GLU A 49 1.54 -36.93 -15.36
CA GLU A 49 1.55 -37.79 -14.17
C GLU A 49 2.62 -38.90 -14.28
N ARG A 50 2.67 -39.58 -15.43
CA ARG A 50 3.66 -40.62 -15.70
C ARG A 50 5.10 -40.05 -15.69
N ALA A 51 5.30 -38.90 -16.27
CA ALA A 51 6.60 -38.22 -16.28
C ALA A 51 7.09 -37.86 -14.88
N VAL A 52 6.20 -37.35 -14.01
CA VAL A 52 6.52 -37.04 -12.61
C VAL A 52 6.93 -38.32 -11.84
N LEU A 53 6.13 -39.35 -11.89
CA LEU A 53 6.41 -40.62 -11.20
C LEU A 53 7.71 -41.25 -11.70
N GLY A 54 7.92 -41.28 -13.01
CA GLY A 54 9.15 -41.81 -13.60
C GLY A 54 10.38 -40.98 -13.22
N ALA A 55 10.27 -39.64 -13.17
CA ALA A 55 11.38 -38.80 -12.75
C ALA A 55 11.76 -39.02 -11.27
N ALA A 56 10.76 -39.20 -10.39
CA ALA A 56 10.99 -39.51 -8.97
C ALA A 56 11.70 -40.88 -8.79
N LEU A 57 11.38 -41.88 -9.64
CA LEU A 57 12.07 -43.18 -9.65
C LEU A 57 13.51 -43.10 -10.19
N LEU A 58 13.73 -42.27 -11.23
CA LEU A 58 15.06 -42.09 -11.84
C LEU A 58 16.00 -41.23 -11.00
N GLN A 59 15.45 -40.25 -10.33
CA GLN A 59 16.23 -39.29 -9.51
C GLN A 59 15.49 -39.01 -8.19
N PRO A 60 15.63 -39.87 -7.17
CA PRO A 60 14.97 -39.70 -5.86
C PRO A 60 15.25 -38.38 -5.14
N ALA A 61 16.36 -37.71 -5.46
CA ALA A 61 16.68 -36.38 -4.92
C ALA A 61 15.65 -35.31 -5.28
N LEU A 62 14.83 -35.51 -6.31
CA LEU A 62 13.75 -34.60 -6.72
C LEU A 62 12.47 -34.77 -5.87
N ILE A 63 12.33 -35.86 -5.11
CA ILE A 63 11.09 -36.15 -4.38
C ILE A 63 10.68 -35.02 -3.44
N PRO A 64 11.56 -34.41 -2.62
CA PRO A 64 11.17 -33.29 -1.75
C PRO A 64 10.62 -32.09 -2.53
N GLU A 65 11.24 -31.75 -3.66
CA GLU A 65 10.81 -30.65 -4.51
C GLU A 65 9.45 -30.95 -5.17
N LEU A 66 9.26 -32.18 -5.68
CA LEU A 66 7.98 -32.60 -6.27
C LEU A 66 6.86 -32.67 -5.23
N ALA A 67 7.15 -33.14 -4.01
CA ALA A 67 6.20 -33.15 -2.89
C ALA A 67 5.87 -31.74 -2.39
N GLY A 68 6.75 -30.77 -2.60
CA GLY A 68 6.46 -29.36 -2.37
C GLY A 68 5.45 -28.77 -3.37
N ILE A 69 5.30 -29.36 -4.56
CA ILE A 69 4.38 -28.89 -5.61
C ILE A 69 3.07 -29.68 -5.58
N LEU A 70 3.15 -31.00 -5.42
CA LEU A 70 2.01 -31.92 -5.50
C LEU A 70 1.40 -32.21 -4.12
N ARG A 71 0.09 -32.36 -4.09
CA ARG A 71 -0.66 -32.95 -2.97
C ARG A 71 -0.80 -34.43 -3.18
N ASP A 72 -1.11 -35.15 -2.11
CA ASP A 72 -1.32 -36.61 -2.16
C ASP A 72 -2.45 -37.02 -3.11
N ASP A 73 -3.45 -36.13 -3.33
CA ASP A 73 -4.63 -36.35 -4.16
C ASP A 73 -4.59 -35.63 -5.53
N ASP A 74 -3.48 -35.02 -5.91
CA ASP A 74 -3.36 -34.26 -7.16
C ASP A 74 -3.28 -35.15 -8.40
N LEU A 75 -2.81 -36.39 -8.27
CA LEU A 75 -2.80 -37.34 -9.35
C LEU A 75 -4.23 -37.83 -9.62
N TYR A 76 -4.58 -37.94 -10.90
CA TYR A 76 -5.95 -38.36 -11.32
C TYR A 76 -6.13 -39.86 -11.29
N HIS A 77 -5.10 -40.60 -11.76
CA HIS A 77 -5.21 -42.03 -11.87
C HIS A 77 -4.99 -42.72 -10.50
N PRO A 78 -5.94 -43.58 -10.01
CA PRO A 78 -5.82 -44.18 -8.69
C PRO A 78 -4.51 -44.96 -8.45
N ALA A 79 -3.97 -45.64 -9.47
CA ALA A 79 -2.69 -46.31 -9.36
C ALA A 79 -1.50 -45.33 -9.27
N HIS A 80 -1.57 -44.14 -9.90
CA HIS A 80 -0.55 -43.13 -9.77
C HIS A 80 -0.54 -42.53 -8.35
N VAL A 81 -1.72 -42.31 -7.74
CA VAL A 81 -1.86 -41.92 -6.34
C VAL A 81 -1.18 -42.95 -5.42
N ALA A 82 -1.45 -44.24 -5.62
CA ALA A 82 -0.83 -45.28 -4.79
C ALA A 82 0.69 -45.37 -4.98
N ILE A 83 1.18 -45.22 -6.22
CA ILE A 83 2.61 -45.23 -6.52
C ILE A 83 3.29 -44.01 -5.88
N TRP A 84 2.67 -42.82 -5.98
CA TRP A 84 3.21 -41.61 -5.40
C TRP A 84 3.28 -41.69 -3.87
N ALA A 85 2.21 -42.13 -3.21
CA ALA A 85 2.20 -42.40 -1.79
C ALA A 85 3.32 -43.37 -1.37
N THR A 86 3.51 -44.46 -2.12
CA THR A 86 4.61 -45.43 -1.86
C THR A 86 5.97 -44.78 -2.01
N ILE A 87 6.20 -43.94 -3.04
CA ILE A 87 7.45 -43.24 -3.29
C ILE A 87 7.75 -42.29 -2.13
N THR A 88 6.77 -41.46 -1.70
CA THR A 88 6.94 -40.50 -0.62
C THR A 88 7.16 -41.16 0.73
N ASP A 89 6.47 -42.27 1.03
CA ASP A 89 6.64 -43.06 2.26
C ASP A 89 8.03 -43.70 2.34
N LEU A 90 8.50 -44.31 1.26
CA LEU A 90 9.84 -44.89 1.17
C LEU A 90 10.91 -43.80 1.39
N HIS A 91 10.74 -42.67 0.72
CA HIS A 91 11.66 -41.53 0.87
C HIS A 91 11.68 -40.99 2.33
N ALA A 92 10.52 -40.82 2.95
CA ALA A 92 10.37 -40.32 4.32
C ALA A 92 11.01 -41.26 5.35
N THR A 93 10.99 -42.57 5.10
CA THR A 93 11.63 -43.60 5.97
C THR A 93 13.12 -43.80 5.68
N GLY A 94 13.68 -43.11 4.66
CA GLY A 94 15.06 -43.28 4.22
C GLY A 94 15.34 -44.60 3.51
N ALA A 95 14.30 -45.31 3.07
CA ALA A 95 14.42 -46.53 2.28
C ALA A 95 14.79 -46.21 0.81
N PRO A 96 15.46 -47.12 0.09
CA PRO A 96 15.75 -46.92 -1.31
C PRO A 96 14.49 -46.73 -2.14
N VAL A 97 14.46 -45.68 -2.97
CA VAL A 97 13.36 -45.42 -3.92
C VAL A 97 13.84 -45.81 -5.32
N ASP A 98 13.48 -47.00 -5.75
CA ASP A 98 13.77 -47.54 -7.09
C ASP A 98 12.61 -48.38 -7.58
N VAL A 99 12.64 -48.77 -8.87
CA VAL A 99 11.59 -49.56 -9.52
C VAL A 99 11.28 -50.85 -8.79
N LEU A 100 12.31 -51.54 -8.28
CA LEU A 100 12.15 -52.82 -7.60
C LEU A 100 11.50 -52.66 -6.23
N THR A 101 12.00 -51.75 -5.44
CA THR A 101 11.51 -51.48 -4.08
C THR A 101 10.07 -50.96 -4.10
N VAL A 102 9.77 -50.01 -5.00
CA VAL A 102 8.40 -49.51 -5.17
C VAL A 102 7.46 -50.61 -5.68
N ALA A 103 7.90 -51.46 -6.63
CA ALA A 103 7.09 -52.56 -7.12
C ALA A 103 6.77 -53.61 -6.05
N GLN A 104 7.74 -53.90 -5.18
CA GLN A 104 7.56 -54.84 -4.05
C GLN A 104 6.59 -54.28 -3.00
N THR A 105 6.74 -52.98 -2.66
CA THR A 105 5.93 -52.32 -1.64
C THR A 105 4.50 -52.07 -2.13
N ALA A 106 4.32 -51.56 -3.37
CA ALA A 106 3.03 -51.28 -3.98
C ALA A 106 2.34 -52.53 -4.60
N GLY A 107 3.04 -53.64 -4.71
CA GLY A 107 2.59 -54.84 -5.45
C GLY A 107 1.35 -55.55 -4.90
N THR A 108 0.85 -55.19 -3.72
CA THR A 108 -0.39 -55.67 -3.12
C THR A 108 -1.62 -54.81 -3.51
N ASP A 109 -1.41 -53.67 -4.16
CA ASP A 109 -2.51 -52.79 -4.58
C ASP A 109 -3.22 -53.35 -5.83
N ARG A 110 -4.55 -53.52 -5.75
CA ARG A 110 -5.38 -54.01 -6.83
C ARG A 110 -5.41 -53.09 -8.05
N THR A 111 -5.29 -51.76 -7.83
CA THR A 111 -5.31 -50.77 -8.90
C THR A 111 -4.03 -50.87 -9.74
N LEU A 112 -2.88 -51.07 -9.11
CA LEU A 112 -1.61 -51.30 -9.80
C LEU A 112 -1.62 -52.61 -10.58
N THR A 113 -2.19 -53.68 -10.02
CA THR A 113 -2.30 -54.98 -10.68
C THR A 113 -3.11 -54.88 -11.98
N SER A 114 -4.15 -54.04 -12.00
CA SER A 114 -4.99 -53.83 -13.21
C SER A 114 -4.27 -53.12 -14.36
N LEU A 115 -3.18 -52.38 -14.08
CA LEU A 115 -2.36 -51.69 -15.08
C LEU A 115 -1.13 -52.48 -15.56
N GLY A 116 -0.92 -53.68 -15.06
CA GLY A 116 0.23 -54.51 -15.41
C GLY A 116 1.25 -54.72 -14.31
N GLY A 117 0.95 -54.27 -13.07
CA GLY A 117 1.78 -54.50 -11.88
C GLY A 117 3.20 -53.92 -11.98
N PRO A 118 4.24 -54.71 -11.61
CA PRO A 118 5.63 -54.23 -11.63
C PRO A 118 6.13 -53.76 -13.00
N LEU A 119 5.62 -54.30 -14.09
CA LEU A 119 5.99 -53.85 -15.44
C LEU A 119 5.55 -52.42 -15.71
N TYR A 120 4.38 -52.02 -15.20
CA TYR A 120 3.91 -50.64 -15.33
C TYR A 120 4.85 -49.63 -14.62
N ILE A 121 5.37 -49.96 -13.45
CA ILE A 121 6.32 -49.11 -12.73
C ILE A 121 7.61 -48.92 -13.55
N ASN A 122 8.09 -49.96 -14.18
CA ASN A 122 9.24 -49.85 -15.08
C ASN A 122 8.93 -48.99 -16.32
N ASP A 123 7.73 -49.07 -16.86
CA ASP A 123 7.31 -48.26 -18.01
C ASP A 123 7.18 -46.77 -17.68
N LEU A 124 6.98 -46.40 -16.40
CA LEU A 124 7.01 -45.01 -15.96
C LEU A 124 8.39 -44.37 -16.16
N THR A 125 9.48 -45.10 -15.94
CA THR A 125 10.85 -44.56 -16.15
C THR A 125 11.12 -44.27 -17.63
N ASN A 126 10.49 -45.02 -18.54
CA ASN A 126 10.58 -44.82 -19.99
C ASN A 126 9.66 -43.68 -20.47
N ALA A 127 8.71 -43.24 -19.66
CA ALA A 127 7.77 -42.19 -19.99
C ALA A 127 8.31 -40.75 -19.73
N VAL A 128 9.52 -40.65 -19.18
CA VAL A 128 10.12 -39.34 -18.82
C VAL A 128 10.86 -38.75 -20.01
N PRO A 129 10.37 -37.64 -20.63
CA PRO A 129 11.09 -37.02 -21.74
C PRO A 129 12.39 -36.35 -21.28
N GLN A 130 12.35 -35.64 -20.13
CA GLN A 130 13.49 -34.97 -19.52
C GLN A 130 13.33 -34.94 -17.99
N VAL A 131 14.26 -35.53 -17.25
CA VAL A 131 14.21 -35.61 -15.79
C VAL A 131 14.31 -34.19 -15.17
N ASN A 132 15.11 -33.31 -15.75
CA ASN A 132 15.26 -31.93 -15.27
C ASN A 132 13.98 -31.08 -15.44
N ALA A 133 12.98 -31.54 -16.19
CA ALA A 133 11.70 -30.88 -16.35
C ALA A 133 10.61 -31.45 -15.41
N ALA A 134 10.97 -32.28 -14.45
CA ALA A 134 10.04 -32.93 -13.54
C ALA A 134 9.16 -31.94 -12.76
N THR A 135 9.72 -30.83 -12.31
CA THR A 135 8.98 -29.77 -11.61
C THR A 135 7.96 -29.08 -12.51
N TRP A 136 8.26 -28.92 -13.80
CA TRP A 136 7.30 -28.41 -14.78
C TRP A 136 6.12 -29.39 -14.96
N TYR A 137 6.40 -30.69 -15.08
CA TYR A 137 5.34 -31.71 -15.17
C TYR A 137 4.50 -31.74 -13.88
N ALA A 138 5.13 -31.62 -12.72
CA ALA A 138 4.41 -31.56 -11.44
C ALA A 138 3.46 -30.35 -11.37
N ARG A 139 3.85 -29.19 -11.87
CA ARG A 139 2.97 -28.01 -11.97
C ARG A 139 1.79 -28.28 -12.90
N VAL A 140 2.00 -28.89 -14.06
CA VAL A 140 0.92 -29.28 -14.97
C VAL A 140 -0.10 -30.20 -14.27
N VAL A 141 0.38 -31.18 -13.48
CA VAL A 141 -0.48 -32.07 -12.69
C VAL A 141 -1.26 -31.29 -11.64
N ALA A 142 -0.60 -30.42 -10.90
CA ALA A 142 -1.22 -29.58 -9.86
C ALA A 142 -2.30 -28.64 -10.45
N ASP A 143 -2.04 -28.03 -11.62
CA ASP A 143 -3.00 -27.17 -12.32
C ASP A 143 -4.25 -27.95 -12.73
N ARG A 144 -4.08 -29.15 -13.30
CA ARG A 144 -5.22 -30.03 -13.66
C ARG A 144 -6.00 -30.48 -12.42
N ALA A 145 -5.31 -30.70 -11.30
CA ALA A 145 -5.97 -31.03 -10.04
C ALA A 145 -6.79 -29.84 -9.50
N ALA A 146 -6.28 -28.63 -9.60
CA ALA A 146 -7.00 -27.41 -9.22
C ALA A 146 -8.26 -27.21 -10.08
N GLU A 147 -8.16 -27.44 -11.40
CA GLU A 147 -9.31 -27.43 -12.31
C GLU A 147 -10.36 -28.50 -11.91
N ARG A 148 -9.93 -29.72 -11.55
CA ARG A 148 -10.83 -30.79 -11.05
C ARG A 148 -11.56 -30.37 -9.79
N ARG A 149 -10.83 -29.80 -8.80
CA ARG A 149 -11.44 -29.31 -7.54
C ARG A 149 -12.47 -28.22 -7.82
N THR A 150 -12.22 -27.34 -8.77
CA THR A 150 -13.16 -26.29 -9.19
C THR A 150 -14.42 -26.89 -9.82
N VAL A 151 -14.29 -27.87 -10.70
CA VAL A 151 -15.44 -28.62 -11.32
C VAL A 151 -16.25 -29.35 -10.23
N GLN A 152 -15.58 -30.00 -9.28
CA GLN A 152 -16.23 -30.68 -8.16
C GLN A 152 -17.00 -29.71 -7.26
N LEU A 153 -16.40 -28.56 -6.95
CA LEU A 153 -17.06 -27.50 -6.18
C LEU A 153 -18.29 -26.96 -6.90
N GLY A 154 -18.17 -26.67 -8.21
CA GLY A 154 -19.30 -26.22 -9.02
C GLY A 154 -20.45 -27.20 -9.04
N THR A 155 -20.16 -28.50 -9.20
CA THR A 155 -21.14 -29.57 -9.15
C THR A 155 -21.82 -29.65 -7.79
N TRP A 156 -21.04 -29.59 -6.72
CA TRP A 156 -21.55 -29.58 -5.35
C TRP A 156 -22.43 -28.35 -5.07
N LEU A 157 -22.00 -27.14 -5.50
CA LEU A 157 -22.77 -25.91 -5.34
C LEU A 157 -24.13 -26.00 -6.04
N ALA A 158 -24.16 -26.53 -7.24
CA ALA A 158 -25.42 -26.76 -7.98
C ALA A 158 -26.35 -27.69 -7.21
N GLN A 159 -25.83 -28.81 -6.68
CA GLN A 159 -26.60 -29.77 -5.88
C GLN A 159 -27.08 -29.16 -4.56
N ALA A 160 -26.19 -28.44 -3.83
CA ALA A 160 -26.52 -27.77 -2.57
C ALA A 160 -27.64 -26.73 -2.75
N GLY A 161 -27.61 -25.98 -3.86
CA GLY A 161 -28.66 -25.02 -4.20
C GLY A 161 -30.00 -25.73 -4.50
N HIS A 162 -30.01 -26.85 -5.20
CA HIS A 162 -31.23 -27.64 -5.44
C HIS A 162 -31.79 -28.28 -4.18
N ASN A 163 -30.93 -28.71 -3.27
CA ASN A 163 -31.33 -29.32 -2.00
C ASN A 163 -31.81 -28.33 -0.96
N GLY A 164 -31.58 -27.01 -1.15
CA GLY A 164 -31.86 -25.98 -0.16
C GLY A 164 -30.90 -26.03 1.04
N ASP A 165 -29.64 -26.41 0.83
CA ASP A 165 -28.65 -26.50 1.91
C ASP A 165 -28.39 -25.14 2.55
N ASN A 166 -27.92 -25.16 3.82
CA ASN A 166 -27.65 -23.94 4.58
C ASN A 166 -26.62 -23.05 3.89
N THR A 167 -26.96 -21.78 3.71
CA THR A 167 -26.11 -20.75 3.07
C THR A 167 -24.76 -20.59 3.76
N ASP A 168 -24.69 -20.77 5.09
CA ASP A 168 -23.44 -20.67 5.85
C ASP A 168 -22.51 -21.84 5.54
N LEU A 169 -23.05 -23.05 5.34
CA LEU A 169 -22.29 -24.22 4.91
C LEU A 169 -21.74 -24.02 3.50
N ILE A 170 -22.55 -23.46 2.60
CA ILE A 170 -22.14 -23.13 1.22
C ILE A 170 -21.01 -22.12 1.24
N ARG A 171 -21.14 -21.06 2.03
CA ARG A 171 -20.11 -20.01 2.21
C ARG A 171 -18.81 -20.61 2.75
N ALA A 172 -18.87 -21.35 3.85
CA ALA A 172 -17.70 -21.94 4.49
C ALA A 172 -16.92 -22.85 3.51
N ARG A 173 -17.61 -23.64 2.68
CA ARG A 173 -16.95 -24.52 1.70
C ARG A 173 -16.35 -23.74 0.52
N LEU A 174 -17.00 -22.66 0.10
CA LEU A 174 -16.44 -21.77 -0.92
C LEU A 174 -15.18 -21.06 -0.41
N GLU A 175 -15.22 -20.53 0.81
CA GLU A 175 -14.08 -19.91 1.48
C GLU A 175 -12.90 -20.89 1.65
N ALA A 176 -13.20 -22.13 2.06
CA ALA A 176 -12.19 -23.19 2.15
C ALA A 176 -11.54 -23.48 0.80
N HIS A 177 -12.31 -23.51 -0.30
CA HIS A 177 -11.75 -23.71 -1.64
C HIS A 177 -10.91 -22.54 -2.10
N LEU A 178 -11.34 -21.30 -1.87
CA LEU A 178 -10.57 -20.09 -2.23
C LEU A 178 -9.29 -19.96 -1.40
N SER A 179 -9.29 -20.49 -0.18
CA SER A 179 -8.12 -20.51 0.71
C SER A 179 -7.22 -21.72 0.49
N ASP A 180 -7.62 -22.66 -0.38
CA ASP A 180 -6.91 -23.91 -0.61
C ASP A 180 -5.75 -23.74 -1.60
N ARG A 181 -4.62 -23.21 -1.07
CA ARG A 181 -3.38 -23.03 -1.83
C ARG A 181 -2.68 -24.37 -2.03
N ASN A 182 -1.90 -24.48 -3.10
CA ASN A 182 -1.05 -25.66 -3.32
C ASN A 182 0.09 -25.73 -2.26
N PRO A 183 0.77 -26.89 -2.07
CA PRO A 183 1.83 -27.04 -1.08
C PRO A 183 2.98 -26.04 -1.25
N ALA A 184 3.35 -25.69 -2.49
CA ALA A 184 4.41 -24.70 -2.75
C ALA A 184 3.97 -23.29 -2.34
N GLU A 185 2.71 -22.91 -2.58
CA GLU A 185 2.15 -21.65 -2.11
C GLU A 185 2.02 -21.62 -0.58
N ARG A 186 1.71 -22.78 0.06
CA ARG A 186 1.72 -22.90 1.52
C ARG A 186 3.12 -22.78 2.10
N ALA A 187 4.13 -23.39 1.47
CA ALA A 187 5.53 -23.27 1.88
C ALA A 187 6.03 -21.84 1.70
N ALA A 188 5.71 -21.20 0.57
CA ALA A 188 6.02 -19.78 0.33
C ALA A 188 5.25 -18.83 1.29
N ALA A 189 4.05 -19.22 1.71
CA ALA A 189 3.25 -18.48 2.70
C ALA A 189 3.65 -18.78 4.16
N ASN A 190 4.61 -19.68 4.41
CA ASN A 190 5.10 -19.97 5.75
C ASN A 190 6.09 -18.87 6.18
N SER A 191 5.57 -17.87 6.90
CA SER A 191 6.36 -16.75 7.41
C SER A 191 7.49 -17.15 8.40
N TRP A 192 7.53 -18.41 8.83
CA TRP A 192 8.57 -18.98 9.70
C TRP A 192 9.63 -19.78 8.93
N ALA A 193 9.49 -19.92 7.60
CA ALA A 193 10.54 -20.53 6.78
C ALA A 193 11.74 -19.58 6.65
N PRO A 194 12.99 -20.10 6.65
CA PRO A 194 14.15 -19.30 6.31
C PRO A 194 14.02 -18.68 4.93
N VAL A 195 14.36 -17.39 4.81
CA VAL A 195 14.39 -16.65 3.54
C VAL A 195 15.72 -16.93 2.83
N ASP A 196 15.70 -17.10 1.52
CA ASP A 196 16.91 -17.08 0.70
C ASP A 196 17.53 -15.68 0.73
N LEU A 197 18.79 -15.60 1.18
CA LEU A 197 19.50 -14.34 1.34
C LEU A 197 20.36 -13.96 0.12
N GLU A 198 20.36 -14.76 -0.94
CA GLU A 198 21.25 -14.55 -2.10
C GLU A 198 21.01 -13.19 -2.76
N HIS A 199 19.75 -12.79 -2.96
CA HIS A 199 19.41 -11.47 -3.49
C HIS A 199 19.86 -10.31 -2.60
N ALA A 200 19.75 -10.47 -1.28
CA ALA A 200 20.20 -9.47 -0.33
C ALA A 200 21.75 -9.38 -0.26
N ILE A 201 22.45 -10.50 -0.48
CA ILE A 201 23.91 -10.56 -0.47
C ILE A 201 24.50 -10.00 -1.77
N THR A 202 23.90 -10.30 -2.91
CA THR A 202 24.39 -9.85 -4.23
C THR A 202 24.14 -8.36 -4.48
N GLY A 203 23.32 -7.70 -3.65
CA GLY A 203 23.00 -6.28 -3.77
C GLY A 203 22.03 -5.98 -4.92
N ASP A 204 21.38 -7.01 -5.49
CA ASP A 204 20.26 -6.85 -6.42
C ASP A 204 19.02 -6.28 -5.71
N ASP A 205 18.95 -6.42 -4.38
CA ASP A 205 18.08 -5.64 -3.50
C ASP A 205 18.73 -4.25 -3.31
N THR A 206 18.62 -3.40 -4.31
CA THR A 206 18.97 -1.99 -4.15
C THR A 206 18.10 -1.43 -3.04
N ALA A 207 18.72 -0.99 -1.94
CA ALA A 207 18.03 -0.35 -0.82
C ALA A 207 17.04 0.66 -1.41
N GLU A 208 15.75 0.39 -1.22
CA GLU A 208 14.67 1.15 -1.85
C GLU A 208 14.82 2.61 -1.45
N ARG A 209 15.22 3.45 -2.39
CA ARG A 209 15.32 4.89 -2.19
C ARG A 209 13.92 5.50 -2.29
N PRO A 210 13.67 6.64 -1.62
CA PRO A 210 12.44 7.35 -1.84
C PRO A 210 12.30 7.72 -3.32
N CYS A 211 11.12 7.49 -3.89
CA CYS A 211 10.84 7.73 -5.31
C CYS A 211 9.44 8.30 -5.58
N LEU A 212 8.69 8.65 -4.51
CA LEU A 212 7.38 9.29 -4.60
C LEU A 212 7.36 10.59 -3.79
N MET A 213 6.39 11.45 -4.07
CA MET A 213 6.20 12.77 -3.46
C MET A 213 7.47 13.64 -3.63
N PRO A 214 7.75 14.10 -4.87
CA PRO A 214 8.96 14.88 -5.17
C PRO A 214 8.91 16.28 -4.57
N ARG A 215 10.09 16.78 -4.18
CA ARG A 215 10.34 18.19 -3.92
C ARG A 215 10.78 18.89 -5.22
N SER A 216 10.72 20.22 -5.22
CA SER A 216 11.14 21.05 -6.36
C SER A 216 12.63 20.94 -6.72
N ASP A 217 13.48 20.45 -5.81
CA ASP A 217 14.90 20.16 -6.03
C ASP A 217 15.18 18.77 -6.61
N GLY A 218 14.13 17.97 -6.87
CA GLY A 218 14.24 16.63 -7.45
C GLY A 218 14.40 15.51 -6.42
N GLU A 219 14.46 15.81 -5.13
CA GLU A 219 14.48 14.80 -4.08
C GLU A 219 13.08 14.30 -3.76
N PHE A 220 12.98 13.06 -3.23
CA PHE A 220 11.72 12.37 -2.95
C PHE A 220 11.53 12.11 -1.46
N LEU A 221 10.27 11.99 -1.03
CA LEU A 221 9.92 11.94 0.39
C LEU A 221 9.23 10.65 0.83
N LEU A 222 8.82 9.75 -0.09
CA LEU A 222 8.17 8.48 0.24
C LEU A 222 8.89 7.30 -0.41
N TYR A 223 9.01 6.21 0.34
CA TYR A 223 9.56 4.93 -0.12
C TYR A 223 8.47 4.06 -0.71
N PRO A 224 8.72 3.31 -1.79
CA PRO A 224 7.79 2.28 -2.26
C PRO A 224 7.71 1.13 -1.26
N GLY A 225 6.61 0.38 -1.25
CA GLY A 225 6.44 -0.80 -0.39
C GLY A 225 6.46 -0.53 1.11
N ALA A 226 6.34 0.74 1.55
CA ALA A 226 6.46 1.13 2.93
C ALA A 226 5.26 1.94 3.43
N VAL A 227 5.04 1.93 4.74
CA VAL A 227 3.96 2.67 5.42
C VAL A 227 4.50 4.00 5.95
N HIS A 228 3.89 5.09 5.50
CA HIS A 228 4.20 6.47 5.87
C HIS A 228 3.03 7.11 6.60
N VAL A 229 3.30 8.18 7.36
CA VAL A 229 2.26 8.91 8.08
C VAL A 229 2.46 10.42 7.97
N LEU A 230 1.37 11.12 7.66
CA LEU A 230 1.22 12.56 7.88
C LEU A 230 0.40 12.77 9.15
N SER A 231 1.02 13.23 10.21
CA SER A 231 0.36 13.56 11.47
C SER A 231 0.34 15.07 11.72
N GLY A 232 -0.70 15.56 12.37
CA GLY A 232 -0.80 17.01 12.66
C GLY A 232 -2.17 17.42 13.17
N GLU A 233 -2.29 18.67 13.62
CA GLU A 233 -3.56 19.24 14.07
C GLU A 233 -4.59 19.31 12.91
N PRO A 234 -5.90 19.38 13.22
CA PRO A 234 -6.91 19.71 12.20
C PRO A 234 -6.53 21.01 11.46
N ALA A 235 -6.79 21.04 10.15
CA ALA A 235 -6.46 22.15 9.25
C ALA A 235 -4.95 22.46 9.13
N SER A 236 -4.05 21.56 9.52
CA SER A 236 -2.60 21.73 9.32
C SER A 236 -2.12 21.54 7.87
N GLY A 237 -3.00 21.06 6.96
CA GLY A 237 -2.68 20.87 5.55
C GLY A 237 -2.38 19.43 5.14
N LYS A 238 -2.50 18.43 6.04
CA LYS A 238 -2.20 17.02 5.76
C LYS A 238 -2.85 16.49 4.48
N THR A 239 -4.17 16.67 4.37
CA THR A 239 -4.92 16.21 3.20
C THR A 239 -4.45 16.92 1.92
N TRP A 240 -4.08 18.21 1.97
CA TRP A 240 -3.53 18.90 0.79
C TRP A 240 -2.17 18.34 0.36
N VAL A 241 -1.29 18.04 1.33
CA VAL A 241 0.00 17.38 1.05
C VAL A 241 -0.22 16.00 0.41
N ALA A 242 -1.13 15.19 0.97
CA ALA A 242 -1.43 13.88 0.42
C ALA A 242 -2.06 13.97 -0.99
N LEU A 243 -2.97 14.92 -1.22
CA LEU A 243 -3.57 15.14 -2.54
C LEU A 243 -2.55 15.67 -3.55
N HIS A 244 -1.57 16.47 -3.13
CA HIS A 244 -0.47 16.88 -4.00
C HIS A 244 0.38 15.67 -4.42
N ALA A 245 0.72 14.77 -3.50
CA ALA A 245 1.40 13.52 -3.85
C ALA A 245 0.56 12.69 -4.84
N ALA A 246 -0.76 12.58 -4.62
CA ALA A 246 -1.65 11.89 -5.55
C ALA A 246 -1.68 12.55 -6.94
N ALA A 247 -1.80 13.89 -6.99
CA ALA A 247 -1.83 14.62 -8.26
C ALA A 247 -0.53 14.46 -9.05
N THR A 248 0.61 14.42 -8.37
CA THR A 248 1.92 14.19 -8.99
C THR A 248 2.02 12.79 -9.62
N GLU A 249 1.53 11.76 -8.93
CA GLU A 249 1.49 10.40 -9.49
C GLU A 249 0.51 10.28 -10.66
N LEU A 250 -0.67 10.91 -10.55
CA LEU A 250 -1.67 10.95 -11.62
C LEU A 250 -1.13 11.67 -12.88
N ASP A 251 -0.34 12.73 -12.72
CA ASP A 251 0.29 13.45 -13.83
C ASP A 251 1.28 12.58 -14.61
N GLN A 252 1.92 11.63 -13.93
CA GLN A 252 2.79 10.63 -14.53
C GLN A 252 2.02 9.41 -15.06
N ASN A 253 0.68 9.42 -15.04
CA ASN A 253 -0.21 8.31 -15.40
C ASN A 253 0.00 7.04 -14.55
N HIS A 254 0.40 7.23 -13.29
CA HIS A 254 0.46 6.15 -12.31
C HIS A 254 -0.87 5.97 -11.60
N ASP A 255 -1.19 4.72 -11.26
CA ASP A 255 -2.40 4.40 -10.51
C ASP A 255 -2.28 4.84 -9.05
N VAL A 256 -3.32 5.53 -8.56
CA VAL A 256 -3.46 5.99 -7.18
C VAL A 256 -4.76 5.43 -6.60
N THR A 257 -4.71 4.94 -5.37
CA THR A 257 -5.89 4.51 -4.63
C THR A 257 -6.07 5.37 -3.39
N ILE A 258 -7.26 5.93 -3.19
CA ILE A 258 -7.62 6.65 -1.97
C ILE A 258 -8.68 5.84 -1.24
N VAL A 259 -8.38 5.40 -0.03
CA VAL A 259 -9.34 4.78 0.90
C VAL A 259 -9.67 5.83 1.96
N ASP A 260 -10.89 6.36 1.89
CA ASP A 260 -11.31 7.54 2.64
C ASP A 260 -12.40 7.16 3.66
N PHE A 261 -12.07 7.29 4.92
CA PHE A 261 -12.98 7.01 6.04
C PHE A 261 -13.65 8.28 6.60
N GLU A 262 -13.16 9.47 6.23
CA GLU A 262 -13.66 10.76 6.75
C GLU A 262 -14.56 11.51 5.75
N ASP A 263 -14.10 11.62 4.50
CA ASP A 263 -14.73 12.52 3.51
C ASP A 263 -15.43 11.72 2.39
N ARG A 264 -15.64 12.32 1.27
CA ARG A 264 -16.33 11.74 0.11
C ARG A 264 -15.72 12.23 -1.20
N ALA A 265 -15.82 11.41 -2.25
CA ALA A 265 -15.29 11.71 -3.58
C ALA A 265 -15.71 13.09 -4.11
N SER A 266 -16.95 13.54 -3.81
CA SER A 266 -17.46 14.84 -4.23
C SER A 266 -16.71 16.05 -3.62
N ARG A 267 -15.89 15.84 -2.58
CA ARG A 267 -15.02 16.86 -2.00
C ARG A 267 -13.56 16.68 -2.37
N ILE A 268 -13.11 15.44 -2.53
CA ILE A 268 -11.71 15.10 -2.84
C ILE A 268 -11.42 15.34 -4.32
N VAL A 269 -12.24 14.84 -5.23
CA VAL A 269 -12.02 14.98 -6.68
C VAL A 269 -11.93 16.45 -7.15
N PRO A 270 -12.80 17.38 -6.72
CA PRO A 270 -12.63 18.79 -7.06
C PRO A 270 -11.32 19.43 -6.55
N ARG A 271 -10.77 18.95 -5.42
CA ARG A 271 -9.47 19.42 -4.91
C ARG A 271 -8.32 18.91 -5.77
N LEU A 272 -8.37 17.65 -6.23
CA LEU A 272 -7.39 17.10 -7.17
C LEU A 272 -7.40 17.88 -8.50
N ILE A 273 -8.60 18.18 -9.04
CA ILE A 273 -8.74 18.98 -10.27
C ILE A 273 -8.18 20.40 -10.04
N LEU A 274 -8.47 21.00 -8.89
CA LEU A 274 -8.00 22.34 -8.56
C LEU A 274 -6.47 22.45 -8.55
N ILE A 275 -5.76 21.39 -8.10
CA ILE A 275 -4.29 21.33 -8.08
C ILE A 275 -3.67 20.68 -9.31
N GLY A 276 -4.43 20.52 -10.40
CA GLY A 276 -3.91 20.21 -11.74
C GLY A 276 -4.23 18.82 -12.29
N ALA A 277 -4.80 17.88 -11.51
CA ALA A 277 -5.16 16.57 -12.06
C ALA A 277 -6.31 16.71 -13.07
N THR A 278 -6.15 16.15 -14.25
CA THR A 278 -7.19 16.21 -15.30
C THR A 278 -8.30 15.19 -15.06
N PRO A 279 -9.54 15.46 -15.51
CA PRO A 279 -10.61 14.48 -15.45
C PRO A 279 -10.32 13.17 -16.20
N ALA A 280 -9.44 13.19 -17.19
CA ALA A 280 -9.01 12.01 -17.93
C ALA A 280 -8.10 11.13 -17.07
N GLN A 281 -7.08 11.71 -16.44
CA GLN A 281 -6.17 11.02 -15.51
C GLN A 281 -6.93 10.44 -14.31
N ILE A 282 -7.86 11.21 -13.73
CA ILE A 282 -8.68 10.74 -12.61
C ILE A 282 -9.51 9.52 -13.00
N ARG A 283 -10.15 9.52 -14.18
CA ARG A 283 -10.93 8.35 -14.62
C ARG A 283 -10.08 7.13 -14.93
N ALA A 284 -8.90 7.33 -15.47
CA ALA A 284 -8.01 6.23 -15.87
C ALA A 284 -7.25 5.64 -14.67
N HIS A 285 -6.78 6.49 -13.75
CA HIS A 285 -5.74 6.13 -12.78
C HIS A 285 -6.14 6.34 -11.31
N LEU A 286 -7.30 6.95 -10.99
CA LEU A 286 -7.72 7.10 -9.60
C LEU A 286 -8.78 6.05 -9.24
N ARG A 287 -8.50 5.29 -8.18
CA ARG A 287 -9.49 4.45 -7.49
C ARG A 287 -9.84 5.10 -6.17
N TYR A 288 -11.13 5.35 -5.95
CA TYR A 288 -11.61 5.94 -4.71
C TYR A 288 -12.53 4.95 -4.00
N ILE A 289 -12.14 4.55 -2.80
CA ILE A 289 -12.84 3.57 -1.96
C ILE A 289 -13.32 4.29 -0.71
N ARG A 290 -14.59 4.12 -0.37
CA ARG A 290 -15.18 4.63 0.86
C ARG A 290 -15.85 3.49 1.63
N PRO A 291 -15.12 2.87 2.57
CA PRO A 291 -15.66 1.79 3.38
C PRO A 291 -16.79 2.27 4.31
N ASP A 292 -17.84 1.46 4.46
CA ASP A 292 -18.95 1.69 5.39
C ASP A 292 -19.09 0.57 6.44
N HIS A 293 -18.28 -0.47 6.33
CA HIS A 293 -18.20 -1.59 7.27
C HIS A 293 -16.75 -2.07 7.41
N ALA A 294 -16.48 -2.86 8.46
CA ALA A 294 -15.15 -3.44 8.68
C ALA A 294 -14.74 -4.34 7.51
N LEU A 295 -13.44 -4.40 7.25
CA LEU A 295 -12.86 -5.17 6.15
C LEU A 295 -13.12 -6.67 6.34
N ASP A 296 -14.05 -7.20 5.56
CA ASP A 296 -14.40 -8.62 5.47
C ASP A 296 -13.60 -9.34 4.37
N THR A 297 -13.89 -10.61 4.13
CA THR A 297 -13.19 -11.41 3.12
C THR A 297 -13.41 -10.87 1.71
N ALA A 298 -14.61 -10.41 1.38
CA ALA A 298 -14.92 -9.84 0.06
C ALA A 298 -14.23 -8.48 -0.13
N GLY A 299 -14.26 -7.64 0.91
CA GLY A 299 -13.57 -6.37 0.93
C GLY A 299 -12.06 -6.52 0.80
N ARG A 300 -11.46 -7.56 1.41
CA ARG A 300 -10.03 -7.87 1.25
C ARG A 300 -9.69 -8.19 -0.20
N ALA A 301 -10.43 -9.10 -0.81
CA ALA A 301 -10.18 -9.48 -2.20
C ALA A 301 -10.34 -8.27 -3.16
N ALA A 302 -11.33 -7.42 -2.94
CA ALA A 302 -11.54 -6.21 -3.72
C ALA A 302 -10.40 -5.19 -3.53
N LEU A 303 -9.93 -5.00 -2.29
CA LEU A 303 -8.82 -4.12 -1.97
C LEU A 303 -7.51 -4.62 -2.58
N ASP A 304 -7.18 -5.92 -2.41
CA ASP A 304 -5.98 -6.53 -2.98
C ASP A 304 -5.94 -6.34 -4.51
N LEU A 305 -7.07 -6.55 -5.19
CA LEU A 305 -7.18 -6.30 -6.62
C LEU A 305 -7.00 -4.81 -6.97
N ALA A 306 -7.58 -3.91 -6.18
CA ALA A 306 -7.50 -2.47 -6.41
C ALA A 306 -6.05 -1.94 -6.26
N VAL A 307 -5.24 -2.54 -5.39
CA VAL A 307 -3.88 -2.06 -5.10
C VAL A 307 -2.78 -2.74 -5.93
N THR A 308 -3.10 -3.80 -6.68
CA THR A 308 -2.11 -4.60 -7.45
C THR A 308 -1.27 -3.77 -8.43
N THR A 309 -1.85 -2.73 -9.07
CA THR A 309 -1.15 -1.85 -10.01
C THR A 309 -0.92 -0.45 -9.42
N THR A 310 -1.36 -0.23 -8.19
CA THR A 310 -1.31 1.07 -7.54
C THR A 310 0.12 1.39 -7.09
N ARG A 311 0.56 2.63 -7.35
CA ARG A 311 1.87 3.13 -6.91
C ARG A 311 1.79 3.86 -5.56
N LEU A 312 0.70 4.57 -5.31
CA LEU A 312 0.43 5.30 -4.07
C LEU A 312 -0.96 4.97 -3.53
N VAL A 313 -1.03 4.54 -2.27
CA VAL A 313 -2.30 4.38 -1.54
C VAL A 313 -2.37 5.42 -0.42
N ILE A 314 -3.44 6.20 -0.39
CA ILE A 314 -3.71 7.15 0.70
C ILE A 314 -4.82 6.56 1.56
N LEU A 315 -4.58 6.44 2.88
CA LEU A 315 -5.58 6.08 3.88
C LEU A 315 -5.91 7.32 4.70
N ASP A 316 -7.04 7.97 4.40
CA ASP A 316 -7.49 9.19 5.12
C ASP A 316 -8.47 8.81 6.23
N GLY A 317 -8.15 9.20 7.47
CA GLY A 317 -8.95 8.93 8.66
C GLY A 317 -8.53 7.64 9.41
N VAL A 318 -7.31 7.59 9.96
CA VAL A 318 -6.83 6.45 10.76
C VAL A 318 -7.72 6.19 11.97
N THR A 319 -8.20 7.24 12.63
CA THR A 319 -9.11 7.15 13.79
C THR A 319 -10.42 6.48 13.40
N GLU A 320 -11.02 6.91 12.30
CA GLU A 320 -12.28 6.41 11.76
C GLU A 320 -12.13 4.96 11.28
N ALA A 321 -11.01 4.66 10.61
CA ALA A 321 -10.67 3.32 10.17
C ALA A 321 -10.56 2.34 11.34
N MET A 322 -9.84 2.69 12.40
CA MET A 322 -9.73 1.86 13.61
C MET A 322 -11.09 1.68 14.30
N THR A 323 -11.88 2.76 14.39
CA THR A 323 -13.22 2.73 14.98
C THR A 323 -14.15 1.81 14.19
N LEU A 324 -14.14 1.89 12.86
CA LEU A 324 -14.94 1.05 11.97
C LEU A 324 -14.65 -0.45 12.17
N HIS A 325 -13.39 -0.78 12.50
CA HIS A 325 -12.94 -2.14 12.79
C HIS A 325 -13.09 -2.55 14.26
N GLY A 326 -13.69 -1.71 15.12
CA GLY A 326 -13.88 -1.98 16.55
C GLY A 326 -12.56 -2.01 17.35
N LEU A 327 -11.52 -1.30 16.88
CA LEU A 327 -10.21 -1.25 17.50
C LEU A 327 -10.07 -0.01 18.38
N ASP A 328 -9.46 -0.17 19.57
CA ASP A 328 -9.21 0.93 20.52
C ASP A 328 -7.93 1.69 20.14
N LEU A 329 -8.07 3.01 19.97
CA LEU A 329 -6.99 3.94 19.62
C LEU A 329 -5.89 4.04 20.69
N SER A 330 -6.19 3.68 21.92
CA SER A 330 -5.26 3.71 23.06
C SER A 330 -4.62 2.35 23.36
N SER A 331 -5.15 1.28 22.77
CA SER A 331 -4.69 -0.10 22.94
C SER A 331 -3.52 -0.41 22.00
N ASN A 332 -2.34 -0.66 22.56
CA ASN A 332 -1.17 -1.05 21.76
C ASN A 332 -1.39 -2.32 20.91
N PRO A 333 -2.03 -3.40 21.43
CA PRO A 333 -2.38 -4.56 20.62
C PRO A 333 -3.30 -4.22 19.44
N ASP A 334 -4.30 -3.34 19.65
CA ASP A 334 -5.24 -2.96 18.60
C ASP A 334 -4.59 -2.08 17.53
N ILE A 335 -3.66 -1.20 17.95
CA ILE A 335 -2.84 -0.43 17.03
C ILE A 335 -1.98 -1.37 16.15
N ALA A 336 -1.30 -2.34 16.76
CA ALA A 336 -0.51 -3.33 16.01
C ALA A 336 -1.40 -4.12 15.03
N ARG A 337 -2.58 -4.57 15.50
CA ARG A 337 -3.56 -5.29 14.68
C ARG A 337 -4.06 -4.45 13.49
N PHE A 338 -4.28 -3.14 13.70
CA PHE A 338 -4.67 -2.24 12.60
C PHE A 338 -3.60 -2.17 11.51
N TYR A 339 -2.32 -2.02 11.91
CA TYR A 339 -1.23 -1.97 10.93
C TYR A 339 -1.11 -3.25 10.12
N GLU A 340 -1.26 -4.42 10.74
CA GLU A 340 -1.25 -5.71 10.04
C GLU A 340 -2.49 -5.91 9.16
N LEU A 341 -3.66 -5.45 9.64
CA LEU A 341 -4.93 -5.64 8.95
C LEU A 341 -5.00 -4.88 7.62
N LEU A 342 -4.48 -3.65 7.57
CA LEU A 342 -4.72 -2.74 6.45
C LEU A 342 -3.42 -2.13 5.89
N PRO A 343 -2.66 -1.23 6.56
CA PRO A 343 -1.54 -0.53 5.91
C PRO A 343 -0.42 -1.44 5.44
N ARG A 344 0.07 -2.37 6.27
CA ARG A 344 1.16 -3.29 5.90
C ARG A 344 0.74 -4.26 4.81
N ARG A 345 -0.46 -4.84 4.96
CA ARG A 345 -1.01 -5.70 3.91
C ARG A 345 -1.02 -5.02 2.55
N ILE A 346 -1.36 -3.73 2.49
CA ILE A 346 -1.33 -2.95 1.26
C ILE A 346 0.12 -2.73 0.80
N ALA A 347 1.01 -2.33 1.69
CA ALA A 347 2.42 -2.08 1.39
C ALA A 347 3.14 -3.33 0.85
N ASP A 348 2.79 -4.52 1.34
CA ASP A 348 3.32 -5.82 0.88
C ASP A 348 3.01 -6.10 -0.62
N HIS A 349 2.05 -5.39 -1.22
CA HIS A 349 1.80 -5.44 -2.67
C HIS A 349 2.68 -4.47 -3.47
N GLY A 350 3.53 -3.68 -2.82
CA GLY A 350 4.51 -2.78 -3.44
C GLY A 350 4.20 -1.29 -3.42
N PRO A 351 2.95 -0.80 -3.26
CA PRO A 351 2.70 0.64 -3.24
C PRO A 351 3.25 1.32 -1.98
N ALA A 352 3.60 2.61 -2.10
CA ALA A 352 3.75 3.46 -0.94
C ALA A 352 2.38 3.67 -0.28
N VAL A 353 2.28 3.48 1.03
CA VAL A 353 1.04 3.70 1.81
C VAL A 353 1.20 4.95 2.66
N LEU A 354 0.36 5.95 2.43
CA LEU A 354 0.39 7.24 3.14
C LEU A 354 -0.85 7.38 4.03
N LEU A 355 -0.65 7.27 5.33
CA LEU A 355 -1.69 7.45 6.35
C LEU A 355 -1.86 8.93 6.70
N ILE A 356 -3.10 9.39 6.90
CA ILE A 356 -3.41 10.69 7.48
C ILE A 356 -3.97 10.46 8.89
N ASP A 357 -3.26 11.01 9.90
CA ASP A 357 -3.58 10.81 11.31
C ASP A 357 -3.64 12.15 12.07
N HIS A 358 -4.41 12.17 13.16
CA HIS A 358 -4.56 13.34 14.01
C HIS A 358 -3.67 13.25 15.25
N VAL A 359 -3.12 14.40 15.70
CA VAL A 359 -2.39 14.51 16.97
C VAL A 359 -3.32 15.00 18.08
N VAL A 360 -3.01 14.63 19.33
CA VAL A 360 -3.71 15.13 20.52
C VAL A 360 -3.47 16.63 20.69
N LYS A 361 -4.51 17.39 21.06
CA LYS A 361 -4.45 18.85 21.30
C LYS A 361 -3.69 19.27 22.56
N ASP A 362 -3.16 18.37 23.36
CA ASP A 362 -2.49 18.70 24.61
C ASP A 362 -1.08 19.24 24.38
N HIS A 363 -0.96 20.56 24.40
CA HIS A 363 0.28 21.30 24.12
C HIS A 363 1.42 21.02 25.13
N GLU A 364 1.13 20.59 26.36
CA GLU A 364 2.15 20.26 27.36
C GLU A 364 2.72 18.85 27.19
N ARG A 365 2.00 17.97 26.47
CA ARG A 365 2.39 16.62 26.14
C ARG A 365 2.75 16.44 24.66
N GLN A 366 2.79 17.51 23.86
CA GLN A 366 3.23 17.50 22.45
C GLN A 366 4.72 17.14 22.37
N GLY A 367 5.02 15.88 22.62
CA GLY A 367 6.20 15.22 22.12
C GLY A 367 6.00 14.83 20.65
N ARG A 368 6.86 13.98 20.12
CA ARG A 368 6.90 13.47 18.73
C ARG A 368 5.70 12.57 18.34
N TRP A 369 4.55 12.57 19.06
CA TRP A 369 3.61 11.47 19.05
C TRP A 369 2.22 11.87 18.56
N SER A 370 1.64 11.05 17.64
CA SER A 370 0.21 11.03 17.32
C SER A 370 -0.62 10.42 18.47
N ILE A 371 -1.95 10.50 18.40
CA ILE A 371 -2.84 9.81 19.34
C ILE A 371 -2.51 8.30 19.33
N GLY A 372 -2.17 7.71 20.48
CA GLY A 372 -1.74 6.30 20.58
C GLY A 372 -0.22 6.09 20.71
N GLY A 373 0.58 7.16 20.74
CA GLY A 373 1.96 7.18 21.26
C GLY A 373 3.00 6.38 20.47
N GLN A 374 3.95 5.80 21.20
CA GLN A 374 5.15 5.12 20.66
C GLN A 374 4.83 3.94 19.74
N HIS A 375 3.73 3.22 19.96
CA HIS A 375 3.38 2.03 19.17
C HIS A 375 2.92 2.35 17.76
N LYS A 376 2.25 3.49 17.52
CA LYS A 376 1.94 3.94 16.16
C LYS A 376 3.20 4.18 15.35
N LEU A 377 4.25 4.79 15.96
CA LEU A 377 5.54 4.96 15.30
C LEU A 377 6.29 3.64 15.06
N ALA A 378 6.11 2.63 15.92
CA ALA A 378 6.72 1.33 15.72
C ALA A 378 6.16 0.63 14.47
N GLY A 379 4.87 0.82 14.19
CA GLY A 379 4.19 0.25 13.02
C GLY A 379 4.59 0.86 11.67
N ILE A 380 5.25 2.02 11.67
CA ILE A 380 5.69 2.73 10.47
C ILE A 380 7.08 2.22 10.09
N ASP A 381 7.23 1.73 8.87
CA ASP A 381 8.49 1.26 8.30
C ASP A 381 9.07 2.21 7.22
N GLY A 382 8.30 3.19 6.75
CA GLY A 382 8.74 4.32 5.96
C GLY A 382 9.06 5.56 6.82
N VAL A 383 8.51 6.72 6.42
CA VAL A 383 8.72 8.01 7.09
C VAL A 383 7.46 8.48 7.79
N SER A 384 7.60 9.03 8.99
CA SER A 384 6.55 9.74 9.72
C SER A 384 6.84 11.23 9.74
N TYR A 385 5.90 12.03 9.26
CA TYR A 385 5.97 13.48 9.24
C TYR A 385 4.97 14.12 10.21
N ASN A 386 5.42 15.14 10.94
CA ASN A 386 4.54 16.09 11.59
C ASN A 386 4.30 17.28 10.65
N VAL A 387 3.05 17.46 10.23
CA VAL A 387 2.62 18.56 9.37
C VAL A 387 2.07 19.70 10.22
N ARG A 388 2.68 20.87 10.10
CA ARG A 388 2.29 22.05 10.85
C ARG A 388 2.09 23.24 9.92
N ALA A 389 0.92 23.85 9.96
CA ALA A 389 0.69 25.10 9.26
C ALA A 389 1.60 26.21 9.81
N VAL A 390 2.41 26.79 8.95
CA VAL A 390 3.20 28.00 9.20
C VAL A 390 2.34 29.22 8.89
N GLU A 391 1.67 29.18 7.73
CA GLU A 391 0.63 30.10 7.32
C GLU A 391 -0.65 29.29 7.04
N PRO A 392 -1.84 29.80 7.43
CA PRO A 392 -3.07 29.03 7.30
C PRO A 392 -3.39 28.68 5.84
N LEU A 393 -3.55 27.38 5.56
CA LEU A 393 -4.02 26.90 4.28
C LEU A 393 -5.55 27.04 4.16
N GLY A 394 -6.05 27.29 2.96
CA GLY A 394 -7.49 27.41 2.74
C GLY A 394 -7.82 28.06 1.40
N ARG A 395 -9.12 28.11 1.06
CA ARG A 395 -9.61 28.72 -0.18
C ARG A 395 -9.31 30.22 -0.24
N GLY A 396 -8.94 30.70 -1.44
CA GLY A 396 -8.76 32.12 -1.73
C GLY A 396 -7.53 32.74 -1.06
N ARG A 397 -6.55 31.93 -0.65
CA ARG A 397 -5.35 32.41 0.03
C ARG A 397 -4.12 31.60 -0.31
N ARG A 398 -2.98 32.19 -0.01
CA ARG A 398 -1.71 31.47 0.07
C ARG A 398 -1.54 30.92 1.48
N GLY A 399 -0.98 29.74 1.57
CA GLY A 399 -0.67 29.10 2.85
C GLY A 399 0.54 28.21 2.74
N THR A 400 1.20 28.01 3.89
CA THR A 400 2.42 27.19 3.96
C THR A 400 2.32 26.21 5.12
N ALA A 401 2.72 24.97 4.90
CA ALA A 401 2.88 23.96 5.94
C ALA A 401 4.29 23.38 5.90
N ARG A 402 4.84 23.12 7.08
CA ARG A 402 6.15 22.49 7.24
C ARG A 402 5.99 21.01 7.58
N LEU A 403 6.76 20.16 6.89
CA LEU A 403 6.87 18.74 7.14
C LEU A 403 8.13 18.50 7.97
N THR A 404 7.96 17.99 9.19
CA THR A 404 9.08 17.70 10.10
C THR A 404 9.15 16.20 10.34
N ILE A 405 10.31 15.59 10.16
CA ILE A 405 10.55 14.16 10.35
C ILE A 405 10.39 13.81 11.83
N ALA A 406 9.46 12.90 12.14
CA ALA A 406 9.33 12.27 13.45
C ALA A 406 10.11 10.94 13.49
N LYS A 407 10.13 10.20 12.38
CA LYS A 407 10.85 8.94 12.17
C LYS A 407 11.19 8.79 10.68
N ASP A 408 12.37 8.32 10.37
CA ASP A 408 12.76 7.78 9.07
C ASP A 408 13.46 6.44 9.30
N ARG A 409 12.90 5.35 8.75
CA ARG A 409 13.45 3.99 8.98
C ARG A 409 14.73 3.74 8.22
N TYR A 410 14.80 4.27 6.98
CA TYR A 410 15.91 4.06 6.06
C TYR A 410 16.96 5.17 6.11
N GLY A 411 16.61 6.36 6.60
CA GLY A 411 17.53 7.49 6.79
C GLY A 411 17.75 8.39 5.58
N TYR A 412 17.37 7.99 4.37
CA TYR A 412 17.62 8.79 3.15
C TYR A 412 16.88 10.14 3.15
N VAL A 413 15.69 10.22 3.76
CA VAL A 413 14.98 11.49 3.87
C VAL A 413 15.58 12.37 4.96
N GLU A 414 16.16 11.78 6.02
CA GLU A 414 16.92 12.55 7.02
C GLU A 414 18.18 13.18 6.42
N GLU A 415 18.84 12.53 5.45
CA GLU A 415 20.04 13.05 4.77
C GLU A 415 19.76 14.34 3.98
N ILE A 416 18.59 14.46 3.36
CA ILE A 416 18.17 15.63 2.57
C ILE A 416 17.42 16.69 3.37
N ALA A 417 17.24 16.46 4.67
CA ALA A 417 16.51 17.34 5.55
C ALA A 417 17.43 18.43 6.14
N LEU A 418 16.88 19.61 6.39
CA LEU A 418 17.55 20.64 7.17
C LEU A 418 17.20 20.46 8.65
N GLY A 419 18.10 19.89 9.43
CA GLY A 419 17.81 19.44 10.79
C GLY A 419 16.74 18.35 10.78
N ARG A 420 15.51 18.64 11.16
CA ARG A 420 14.37 17.72 11.07
C ARG A 420 13.31 18.16 10.07
N SER A 421 13.48 19.29 9.41
CA SER A 421 12.56 19.79 8.40
C SER A 421 12.86 19.09 7.08
N ALA A 422 11.91 18.30 6.57
CA ALA A 422 12.06 17.58 5.31
C ALA A 422 11.63 18.43 4.12
N ALA A 423 10.55 19.22 4.28
CA ALA A 423 10.01 20.03 3.20
C ALA A 423 9.11 21.16 3.75
N GLU A 424 8.88 22.16 2.91
CA GLU A 424 7.83 23.15 3.05
C GLU A 424 6.80 22.98 1.93
N PHE A 425 5.55 22.79 2.30
CA PHE A 425 4.44 22.69 1.37
C PHE A 425 3.78 24.04 1.19
N HIS A 426 3.72 24.52 -0.03
CA HIS A 426 3.09 25.78 -0.42
C HIS A 426 1.82 25.50 -1.21
N LEU A 427 0.74 26.21 -0.87
CA LEU A 427 -0.53 26.16 -1.59
C LEU A 427 -0.99 27.58 -1.90
N ASP A 428 -1.06 27.95 -3.17
CA ASP A 428 -1.72 29.18 -3.62
C ASP A 428 -3.07 28.81 -4.27
N SER A 429 -4.14 29.15 -3.59
CA SER A 429 -5.52 28.95 -4.06
C SER A 429 -6.26 30.28 -4.22
N THR A 430 -5.53 31.36 -4.52
CA THR A 430 -6.12 32.69 -4.76
C THR A 430 -6.94 32.76 -6.02
N ASP A 431 -6.61 31.93 -7.03
CA ASP A 431 -7.46 31.69 -8.18
C ASP A 431 -8.55 30.67 -7.81
N PRO A 432 -9.86 30.97 -8.06
CA PRO A 432 -10.96 30.07 -7.74
C PRO A 432 -11.01 28.81 -8.63
N HIS A 433 -10.34 28.81 -9.77
CA HIS A 433 -10.36 27.74 -10.76
C HIS A 433 -9.10 26.87 -10.78
N MET A 434 -8.00 27.38 -10.21
CA MET A 434 -6.72 26.70 -10.20
C MET A 434 -5.97 27.00 -8.90
N ALA A 435 -5.38 25.98 -8.29
CA ALA A 435 -4.43 26.18 -7.20
C ALA A 435 -3.07 25.61 -7.59
N VAL A 436 -2.02 26.29 -7.17
CA VAL A 436 -0.64 25.81 -7.31
C VAL A 436 -0.21 25.20 -5.99
N ALA A 437 0.17 23.93 -6.02
CA ALA A 437 0.70 23.19 -4.89
C ALA A 437 2.15 22.78 -5.18
N ARG A 438 3.06 22.98 -4.23
CA ARG A 438 4.47 22.67 -4.39
C ARG A 438 5.09 22.23 -3.06
N LEU A 439 6.02 21.28 -3.13
CA LEU A 439 6.89 20.89 -2.03
C LEU A 439 8.29 21.42 -2.31
N ASP A 440 8.77 22.31 -1.46
CA ASP A 440 10.11 22.88 -1.57
C ASP A 440 11.06 22.29 -0.53
N PRO A 441 12.37 22.28 -0.79
CA PRO A 441 13.35 22.03 0.24
C PRO A 441 13.19 23.05 1.37
N PRO A 442 13.45 22.65 2.63
CA PRO A 442 13.34 23.58 3.73
C PRO A 442 14.38 24.70 3.56
N GLU A 443 13.92 25.95 3.61
CA GLU A 443 14.84 27.07 3.61
C GLU A 443 15.73 27.03 4.86
N ALA A 444 17.03 27.24 4.67
CA ALA A 444 17.93 27.48 5.79
C ALA A 444 17.43 28.74 6.51
N MET A 445 16.83 28.56 7.70
CA MET A 445 16.48 29.72 8.49
C MET A 445 17.77 30.55 8.72
N PRO A 446 17.76 31.84 8.42
CA PRO A 446 18.92 32.66 8.70
C PRO A 446 19.32 32.46 10.17
N THR A 447 20.51 31.92 10.37
CA THR A 447 21.10 31.75 11.69
C THR A 447 21.89 33.01 12.05
N THR A 448 21.98 33.32 13.33
CA THR A 448 22.95 34.32 13.83
C THR A 448 24.38 33.78 13.61
N GLU A 449 25.39 34.63 13.63
CA GLU A 449 26.80 34.25 13.60
C GLU A 449 27.17 33.19 14.67
N THR A 450 26.37 33.09 15.73
CA THR A 450 26.50 32.09 16.82
C THR A 450 25.78 30.77 16.56
N GLY A 451 25.15 30.55 15.38
CA GLY A 451 24.42 29.32 15.03
C GLY A 451 23.02 29.22 15.66
N GLU A 452 22.53 30.25 16.33
CA GLU A 452 21.18 30.26 16.88
C GLU A 452 20.13 30.67 15.83
N GLN A 453 18.95 30.10 15.93
CA GLN A 453 17.82 30.31 15.02
C GLN A 453 17.36 31.79 15.05
N ARG A 454 17.40 32.47 13.91
CA ARG A 454 17.03 33.88 13.78
C ARG A 454 15.52 34.05 13.59
N PRO A 455 14.77 34.60 14.57
CA PRO A 455 13.30 34.66 14.50
C PRO A 455 12.81 35.89 13.71
N THR A 456 13.05 35.92 12.39
CA THR A 456 12.82 37.10 11.51
C THR A 456 11.39 37.65 11.56
N VAL A 457 10.36 36.79 11.64
CA VAL A 457 8.95 37.22 11.81
C VAL A 457 8.74 38.01 13.10
N LEU A 458 9.34 37.55 14.21
CA LEU A 458 9.23 38.23 15.48
C LEU A 458 10.11 39.46 15.52
N MET A 459 11.27 39.46 14.85
CA MET A 459 12.12 40.63 14.69
C MET A 459 11.37 41.76 13.97
N GLU A 460 10.65 41.48 12.90
CA GLU A 460 9.82 42.47 12.22
C GLU A 460 8.69 42.99 13.11
N LYS A 461 7.99 42.09 13.83
CA LYS A 461 6.94 42.50 14.77
C LYS A 461 7.46 43.39 15.90
N VAL A 462 8.63 43.04 16.47
CA VAL A 462 9.29 43.84 17.52
C VAL A 462 9.75 45.17 16.96
N SER A 463 10.35 45.22 15.77
CA SER A 463 10.75 46.46 15.11
C SER A 463 9.55 47.40 14.89
N ARG A 464 8.46 46.89 14.28
CA ARG A 464 7.24 47.67 14.06
C ARG A 464 6.60 48.18 15.37
N TYR A 465 6.63 47.35 16.42
CA TYR A 465 6.13 47.78 17.73
C TYR A 465 6.96 48.92 18.31
N LEU A 466 8.30 48.81 18.26
CA LEU A 466 9.21 49.85 18.78
C LEU A 466 9.20 51.14 17.97
N GLU A 467 8.87 51.07 16.66
CA GLU A 467 8.66 52.25 15.83
C GLU A 467 7.47 53.10 16.31
N VAL A 468 6.41 52.42 16.78
CA VAL A 468 5.21 53.07 17.32
C VAL A 468 5.35 53.43 18.79
N HIS A 469 6.17 52.66 19.53
CA HIS A 469 6.36 52.83 20.98
C HIS A 469 7.86 52.94 21.32
N PRO A 470 8.54 53.99 20.88
CA PRO A 470 9.95 54.17 21.12
C PRO A 470 10.25 54.28 22.63
N GLY A 471 11.37 53.72 23.06
CA GLY A 471 11.74 53.69 24.46
C GLY A 471 10.99 52.67 25.32
N SER A 472 10.37 51.63 24.69
CA SER A 472 9.72 50.56 25.43
C SER A 472 10.74 49.70 26.17
N THR A 473 10.42 49.31 27.40
CA THR A 473 11.21 48.32 28.16
C THR A 473 10.92 46.90 27.70
N GLY A 474 11.83 45.95 27.97
CA GLY A 474 11.61 44.55 27.67
C GLY A 474 10.29 43.99 28.26
N ALA A 475 9.91 44.45 29.45
CA ALA A 475 8.64 44.10 30.09
C ALA A 475 7.42 44.64 29.31
N ALA A 476 7.52 45.85 28.74
CA ALA A 476 6.46 46.45 27.91
C ALA A 476 6.32 45.70 26.58
N ILE A 477 7.42 45.25 25.97
CA ILE A 477 7.43 44.44 24.75
C ILE A 477 6.83 43.06 25.00
N ASP A 478 7.16 42.42 26.13
CA ASP A 478 6.54 41.15 26.53
C ASP A 478 5.01 41.29 26.75
N ALA A 479 4.58 42.40 27.38
CA ALA A 479 3.17 42.70 27.63
C ALA A 479 2.37 42.97 26.36
N ALA A 480 3.00 43.36 25.26
CA ALA A 480 2.40 43.59 23.95
C ALA A 480 1.95 42.31 23.24
N LYS A 481 2.27 41.09 23.79
CA LYS A 481 1.86 39.77 23.28
C LYS A 481 2.17 39.54 21.80
N LEU A 482 3.31 40.03 21.32
CA LEU A 482 3.75 39.87 19.92
C LEU A 482 4.02 38.40 19.52
N GLY A 483 4.22 37.54 20.53
CA GLY A 483 4.47 36.10 20.41
C GLY A 483 4.79 35.50 21.77
N LYS A 484 5.33 34.25 21.80
CA LYS A 484 5.80 33.62 23.04
C LYS A 484 6.98 34.43 23.59
N ALA A 485 6.93 34.82 24.86
CA ALA A 485 7.91 35.75 25.51
C ALA A 485 9.37 35.30 25.27
N LYS A 486 9.70 34.02 25.36
CA LYS A 486 11.04 33.50 25.07
C LYS A 486 11.57 33.92 23.69
N TYR A 487 10.76 33.76 22.65
CA TYR A 487 11.17 34.06 21.27
C TYR A 487 11.09 35.55 20.94
N VAL A 488 10.21 36.30 21.61
CA VAL A 488 10.18 37.79 21.52
C VAL A 488 11.45 38.38 22.10
N ARG A 489 11.91 37.86 23.25
CA ARG A 489 13.18 38.29 23.86
C ARG A 489 14.39 37.94 23.00
N GLN A 490 14.39 36.76 22.38
CA GLN A 490 15.43 36.36 21.42
C GLN A 490 15.45 37.28 20.20
N ALA A 491 14.28 37.63 19.64
CA ALA A 491 14.16 38.56 18.53
C ALA A 491 14.68 39.96 18.88
N LEU A 492 14.34 40.44 20.07
CA LEU A 492 14.83 41.71 20.57
C LEU A 492 16.35 41.69 20.76
N ALA A 493 16.89 40.63 21.39
CA ALA A 493 18.33 40.49 21.59
C ALA A 493 19.08 40.43 20.24
N THR A 494 18.53 39.74 19.25
CA THR A 494 19.10 39.70 17.90
C THR A 494 19.10 41.09 17.23
N LEU A 495 17.98 41.83 17.31
CA LEU A 495 17.89 43.20 16.77
C LEU A 495 18.89 44.14 17.42
N VAL A 496 19.15 44.00 18.74
CA VAL A 496 20.16 44.77 19.46
C VAL A 496 21.57 44.36 19.02
N ALA A 497 21.86 43.08 18.92
CA ALA A 497 23.16 42.57 18.49
C ALA A 497 23.51 42.99 17.04
N GLU A 498 22.50 43.09 16.17
CA GLU A 498 22.65 43.57 14.79
C GLU A 498 22.70 45.12 14.67
N GLY A 499 22.61 45.86 15.79
CA GLY A 499 22.63 47.31 15.80
C GLY A 499 21.36 48.00 15.25
N ARG A 500 20.31 47.22 14.97
CA ARG A 500 19.03 47.72 14.45
C ARG A 500 18.15 48.33 15.55
N VAL A 501 18.37 47.92 16.79
CA VAL A 501 17.72 48.45 17.99
C VAL A 501 18.82 48.84 18.98
N GLU A 502 18.79 50.06 19.46
CA GLU A 502 19.66 50.55 20.52
C GLU A 502 19.01 50.32 21.88
N ALA A 503 19.76 49.76 22.83
CA ALA A 503 19.33 49.58 24.20
C ALA A 503 20.00 50.64 25.09
N VAL A 504 19.24 51.62 25.57
CA VAL A 504 19.73 52.73 26.40
C VAL A 504 19.46 52.42 27.86
N PRO A 505 20.50 52.49 28.74
CA PRO A 505 20.32 52.28 30.18
C PRO A 505 19.43 53.37 30.82
N GLY A 506 18.52 52.95 31.69
CA GLY A 506 17.63 53.81 32.41
C GLY A 506 17.63 53.58 33.94
N PRO A 507 16.76 54.25 34.67
CA PRO A 507 16.66 54.13 36.14
C PRO A 507 16.33 52.68 36.55
N ARG A 508 16.85 52.25 37.72
CA ARG A 508 16.57 50.90 38.30
C ARG A 508 17.01 49.74 37.42
N ASN A 509 18.08 49.88 36.65
CA ASN A 509 18.60 48.85 35.73
C ASN A 509 17.66 48.49 34.58
N ALA A 510 16.68 49.32 34.23
CA ALA A 510 15.82 49.16 33.08
C ALA A 510 16.59 49.50 31.79
N GLN A 511 16.32 48.77 30.71
CA GLN A 511 16.80 49.11 29.37
C GLN A 511 15.63 49.60 28.53
N PHE A 512 15.81 50.73 27.87
CA PHE A 512 14.86 51.32 26.94
C PHE A 512 15.34 51.09 25.53
N HIS A 513 14.45 50.58 24.65
CA HIS A 513 14.80 50.13 23.31
C HIS A 513 14.28 51.13 22.27
N HIS A 514 15.17 51.57 21.38
CA HIS A 514 14.89 52.50 20.29
C HIS A 514 15.30 51.85 18.96
N VAL A 515 14.47 51.97 17.92
CA VAL A 515 14.81 51.49 16.57
C VAL A 515 15.83 52.47 15.98
N SER A 516 17.01 51.97 15.65
CA SER A 516 18.04 52.69 14.89
C SER A 516 17.82 52.52 13.38
N GLU A 517 17.50 51.30 12.97
CA GLU A 517 17.17 50.94 11.59
C GLU A 517 15.99 49.98 11.56
N PRO A 518 14.87 50.33 10.89
CA PRO A 518 13.72 49.44 10.79
C PRO A 518 14.06 48.07 10.17
N PHE A 519 13.68 46.99 10.86
CA PHE A 519 13.80 45.64 10.31
C PHE A 519 12.55 45.29 9.55
N ARG A 520 12.72 44.84 8.29
CA ARG A 520 11.68 44.26 7.45
C ARG A 520 12.18 42.95 6.91
N ARG A 521 11.30 41.96 6.86
CA ARG A 521 11.57 40.76 6.08
C ARG A 521 11.62 41.14 4.61
N ASP A 522 12.50 40.50 3.85
CA ASP A 522 12.53 40.65 2.41
C ASP A 522 11.25 40.04 1.83
N PRO A 523 10.35 40.82 1.19
CA PRO A 523 9.17 40.29 0.59
C PRO A 523 9.47 39.42 -0.67
N GLU A 524 10.63 39.62 -1.31
CA GLU A 524 11.03 38.86 -2.49
C GLU A 524 11.57 37.46 -2.12
N ALA A 525 12.08 37.26 -0.90
CA ALA A 525 12.47 35.94 -0.39
C ALA A 525 11.28 34.95 -0.24
N LEU A 526 10.05 35.40 -0.47
CA LEU A 526 8.82 34.62 -0.43
C LEU A 526 8.10 34.56 -1.79
N ASP A 527 8.64 35.20 -2.85
CA ASP A 527 8.01 35.19 -4.17
C ASP A 527 8.47 34.00 -5.00
N TRP A 528 7.98 32.82 -4.64
CA TRP A 528 8.19 31.54 -5.33
C TRP A 528 7.61 31.49 -6.76
N ARG A 529 7.05 32.61 -7.28
CA ARG A 529 6.56 32.74 -8.67
C ARG A 529 7.63 33.14 -9.67
N ALA A 530 8.81 33.57 -9.21
CA ALA A 530 9.83 34.14 -10.09
C ALA A 530 10.63 33.11 -10.89
N ASP A 531 10.56 31.82 -10.55
CA ASP A 531 11.38 30.75 -11.15
C ASP A 531 10.53 29.65 -11.85
N GLY A 532 9.36 29.96 -12.40
CA GLY A 532 8.52 29.03 -13.11
C GLY A 532 8.45 29.27 -14.61
#